data_4c9ecdad5f6b316a72bac8ebe3717d61
#
_entry.id   4c9ecdad5f6b316a72bac8ebe3717d61
#
_cell.length_a   1.000
_cell.length_b   1.000
_cell.length_c   1.000
_cell.angle_alpha   90.00
_cell.angle_beta   90.00
_cell.angle_gamma   90.00
#
_symmetry.space_group_name_H-M   'P 1'
#
loop_
_entity.id
_entity.type
_entity.pdbx_description
1 polymer ?
#
loop_
_entity_poly.entity_id
_entity_poly.type
_entity_poly.pdbx_seq_one_letter_code
_entity_poly.pdbx_strand_id
1 'polypeptide(L)'
;MILIGRNVSPFVRRVASLMRLLEIDFEQRFLATADSFDDIAKFNPLGRVPSLVLGNDEILIDSSAIIDYLLEAKDQDGKFLSKTGSGRRLVLRSVAIAHGVMEKGVASSYEKTRRAPEKISEEWLSYLQRQIIWGLEELERKAEQSNKWLHGDTLTLADITTICAFDYINIRHQGLFDPNMFPALQDISDRGNELSAFSETKPSP
;
A
#
# COMPACT_ATOMS: atom_id res chain seq x y z
N MET A 1 -5.94 -6.90 18.49
CA MET A 1 -5.08 -5.88 17.85
C MET A 1 -5.94 -4.73 17.37
N ILE A 2 -5.41 -3.49 17.33
CA ILE A 2 -6.15 -2.33 16.82
C ILE A 2 -5.31 -1.66 15.73
N LEU A 3 -5.83 -1.59 14.51
CA LEU A 3 -5.20 -0.90 13.38
C LEU A 3 -5.70 0.55 13.34
N ILE A 4 -4.79 1.50 13.37
CA ILE A 4 -5.08 2.94 13.34
C ILE A 4 -4.92 3.47 11.91
N GLY A 5 -5.97 4.09 11.38
CA GLY A 5 -5.98 4.77 10.09
C GLY A 5 -7.11 4.34 9.16
N ARG A 6 -7.35 5.14 8.11
CA ARG A 6 -8.38 4.90 7.09
C ARG A 6 -7.80 4.18 5.88
N ASN A 7 -8.60 3.32 5.24
CA ASN A 7 -8.18 2.54 4.06
C ASN A 7 -7.92 3.40 2.79
N VAL A 8 -8.28 4.68 2.80
CA VAL A 8 -7.85 5.61 1.76
C VAL A 8 -6.33 5.79 1.75
N SER A 9 -5.64 5.57 2.88
CA SER A 9 -4.19 5.45 2.91
C SER A 9 -3.78 4.10 2.34
N PRO A 10 -2.96 4.06 1.28
CA PRO A 10 -2.51 2.79 0.71
C PRO A 10 -1.63 2.00 1.69
N PHE A 11 -0.96 2.69 2.61
CA PHE A 11 -0.16 2.09 3.67
C PHE A 11 -1.03 1.39 4.74
N VAL A 12 -2.16 1.97 5.10
CA VAL A 12 -3.15 1.34 6.00
C VAL A 12 -3.79 0.15 5.30
N ARG A 13 -4.24 0.34 4.06
CA ARG A 13 -4.94 -0.70 3.29
C ARG A 13 -4.09 -1.95 3.10
N ARG A 14 -2.79 -1.82 2.77
CA ARG A 14 -1.93 -3.01 2.59
C ARG A 14 -1.76 -3.81 3.88
N VAL A 15 -1.75 -3.15 5.05
CA VAL A 15 -1.72 -3.83 6.35
C VAL A 15 -3.07 -4.50 6.62
N ALA A 16 -4.18 -3.79 6.45
CA ALA A 16 -5.52 -4.34 6.66
C ALA A 16 -5.79 -5.56 5.76
N SER A 17 -5.44 -5.48 4.46
CA SER A 17 -5.59 -6.59 3.53
C SER A 17 -4.71 -7.79 3.92
N LEU A 18 -3.47 -7.57 4.34
CA LEU A 18 -2.61 -8.67 4.81
C LEU A 18 -3.16 -9.31 6.08
N MET A 19 -3.64 -8.52 7.06
CA MET A 19 -4.24 -9.06 8.28
C MET A 19 -5.43 -9.97 7.97
N ARG A 20 -6.30 -9.57 7.02
CA ARG A 20 -7.42 -10.41 6.57
C ARG A 20 -6.96 -11.67 5.85
N LEU A 21 -5.94 -11.60 4.98
CA LEU A 21 -5.37 -12.77 4.30
C LEU A 21 -4.69 -13.75 5.26
N LEU A 22 -4.21 -13.26 6.41
CA LEU A 22 -3.66 -14.05 7.50
C LEU A 22 -4.70 -14.49 8.52
N GLU A 23 -5.99 -14.20 8.27
CA GLU A 23 -7.12 -14.51 9.17
C GLU A 23 -6.93 -13.97 10.60
N ILE A 24 -6.37 -12.75 10.70
CA ILE A 24 -6.16 -12.08 11.97
C ILE A 24 -7.36 -11.18 12.28
N ASP A 25 -8.02 -11.40 13.41
CA ASP A 25 -9.05 -10.50 13.91
C ASP A 25 -8.45 -9.20 14.45
N PHE A 26 -9.00 -8.07 14.03
CA PHE A 26 -8.59 -6.75 14.48
C PHE A 26 -9.74 -5.75 14.48
N GLU A 27 -9.69 -4.81 15.41
CA GLU A 27 -10.47 -3.57 15.37
C GLU A 27 -9.75 -2.57 14.47
N GLN A 28 -10.49 -1.79 13.69
CA GLN A 28 -9.91 -0.67 12.95
C GLN A 28 -10.48 0.66 13.47
N ARG A 29 -9.58 1.58 13.88
CA ARG A 29 -9.95 2.95 14.26
C ARG A 29 -9.64 3.90 13.11
N PHE A 30 -10.69 4.47 12.55
CA PHE A 30 -10.64 5.34 11.36
C PHE A 30 -10.23 6.77 11.75
N LEU A 31 -8.93 7.00 11.94
CA LEU A 31 -8.37 8.34 12.12
C LEU A 31 -7.79 8.87 10.80
N ALA A 32 -8.08 10.14 10.50
CA ALA A 32 -7.60 10.83 9.30
C ALA A 32 -6.48 11.82 9.66
N THR A 33 -5.37 11.79 8.93
CA THR A 33 -4.21 12.67 9.17
C THR A 33 -4.51 14.15 8.95
N ALA A 34 -5.63 14.49 8.30
CA ALA A 34 -6.05 15.88 8.12
C ALA A 34 -6.69 16.48 9.39
N ASP A 35 -7.52 15.68 10.08
CA ASP A 35 -8.42 16.18 11.12
C ASP A 35 -8.12 15.63 12.52
N SER A 36 -7.24 14.63 12.61
CA SER A 36 -6.97 13.87 13.85
C SER A 36 -5.47 13.77 14.15
N PHE A 37 -4.69 14.81 13.81
CA PHE A 37 -3.24 14.77 13.99
C PHE A 37 -2.83 14.46 15.43
N ASP A 38 -3.40 15.17 16.42
CA ASP A 38 -3.07 14.99 17.84
C ASP A 38 -3.49 13.62 18.37
N ASP A 39 -4.60 13.06 17.85
CA ASP A 39 -5.04 11.72 18.23
C ASP A 39 -4.14 10.65 17.62
N ILE A 40 -3.69 10.85 16.36
CA ILE A 40 -2.73 9.95 15.72
C ILE A 40 -1.37 10.03 16.42
N ALA A 41 -0.94 11.21 16.86
CA ALA A 41 0.32 11.41 17.56
C ALA A 41 0.42 10.60 18.88
N LYS A 42 -0.71 10.25 19.49
CA LYS A 42 -0.75 9.33 20.65
C LYS A 42 -0.28 7.91 20.33
N PHE A 43 -0.39 7.49 19.06
CA PHE A 43 0.03 6.18 18.58
C PHE A 43 1.32 6.23 17.77
N ASN A 44 1.56 7.32 17.07
CA ASN A 44 2.74 7.51 16.24
C ASN A 44 3.25 8.95 16.37
N PRO A 45 4.42 9.17 16.98
CA PRO A 45 4.96 10.52 17.22
C PRO A 45 5.20 11.33 15.94
N LEU A 46 5.20 10.69 14.77
CA LEU A 46 5.30 11.35 13.47
C LEU A 46 3.94 11.82 12.93
N GLY A 47 2.82 11.56 13.63
CA GLY A 47 1.47 11.90 13.18
C GLY A 47 1.06 11.17 11.88
N ARG A 48 1.60 9.96 11.65
CA ARG A 48 1.37 9.17 10.42
C ARG A 48 0.59 7.89 10.70
N VAL A 49 -0.05 7.36 9.68
CA VAL A 49 -0.74 6.07 9.69
C VAL A 49 -0.12 5.12 8.67
N PRO A 50 -0.17 3.79 8.88
CA PRO A 50 -0.78 3.06 10.00
C PRO A 50 0.05 3.05 11.28
N SER A 51 -0.64 2.77 12.40
CA SER A 51 -0.06 2.20 13.60
C SER A 51 -0.85 0.95 13.98
N LEU A 52 -0.19 -0.04 14.57
CA LEU A 52 -0.81 -1.26 15.06
C LEU A 52 -0.58 -1.38 16.57
N VAL A 53 -1.67 -1.33 17.34
CA VAL A 53 -1.63 -1.57 18.79
C VAL A 53 -1.81 -3.08 19.05
N LEU A 54 -0.85 -3.68 19.72
CA LEU A 54 -0.86 -5.09 20.09
C LEU A 54 -1.63 -5.32 21.41
N GLY A 55 -1.88 -6.57 21.78
CA GLY A 55 -2.65 -6.93 22.96
C GLY A 55 -1.99 -6.59 24.31
N ASN A 56 -0.71 -6.23 24.29
CA ASN A 56 0.08 -5.80 25.47
C ASN A 56 0.34 -4.29 25.48
N ASP A 57 -0.46 -3.52 24.73
CA ASP A 57 -0.33 -2.07 24.52
C ASP A 57 0.97 -1.63 23.81
N GLU A 58 1.77 -2.56 23.30
CA GLU A 58 2.89 -2.25 22.42
C GLU A 58 2.36 -1.68 21.11
N ILE A 59 3.03 -0.66 20.57
CA ILE A 59 2.63 0.00 19.33
C ILE A 59 3.72 -0.14 18.29
N LEU A 60 3.35 -0.74 17.16
CA LEU A 60 4.19 -0.79 15.96
C LEU A 60 3.81 0.34 15.00
N ILE A 61 4.81 1.00 14.45
CA ILE A 61 4.63 2.07 13.46
C ILE A 61 5.42 1.76 12.20
N ASP A 62 4.97 2.38 11.11
CA ASP A 62 5.28 2.11 9.72
C ASP A 62 4.75 0.76 9.23
N SER A 63 4.12 0.83 8.07
CA SER A 63 3.46 -0.34 7.48
C SER A 63 4.44 -1.47 7.15
N SER A 64 5.72 -1.17 6.91
CA SER A 64 6.73 -2.20 6.62
C SER A 64 7.12 -2.98 7.86
N ALA A 65 7.33 -2.30 9.00
CA ALA A 65 7.62 -2.96 10.27
C ALA A 65 6.41 -3.75 10.79
N ILE A 66 5.19 -3.20 10.62
CA ILE A 66 3.95 -3.91 10.96
C ILE A 66 3.82 -5.20 10.13
N ILE A 67 4.05 -5.12 8.81
CA ILE A 67 3.99 -6.28 7.91
C ILE A 67 5.05 -7.31 8.29
N ASP A 68 6.27 -6.90 8.59
CA ASP A 68 7.35 -7.81 9.02
C ASP A 68 6.94 -8.61 10.27
N TYR A 69 6.43 -7.93 11.28
CA TYR A 69 5.86 -8.56 12.49
C TYR A 69 4.73 -9.55 12.16
N LEU A 70 3.76 -9.16 11.33
CA LEU A 70 2.62 -10.01 10.97
C LEU A 70 3.07 -11.28 10.24
N LEU A 71 4.03 -11.15 9.32
CA LEU A 71 4.60 -12.28 8.57
C LEU A 71 5.42 -13.19 9.48
N GLU A 72 6.22 -12.64 10.39
CA GLU A 72 6.94 -13.42 11.40
C GLU A 72 5.98 -14.24 12.25
N ALA A 73 4.90 -13.61 12.73
CA ALA A 73 3.96 -14.24 13.64
C ALA A 73 3.01 -15.25 12.98
N LYS A 74 2.64 -15.07 11.70
CA LYS A 74 1.52 -15.80 11.06
C LYS A 74 1.83 -16.44 9.71
N ASP A 75 2.91 -16.04 9.01
CA ASP A 75 3.30 -16.63 7.72
C ASP A 75 4.47 -17.61 7.89
N GLN A 76 4.25 -18.63 8.74
CA GLN A 76 5.30 -19.61 9.09
C GLN A 76 5.84 -20.35 7.87
N ASP A 77 5.01 -20.63 6.89
CA ASP A 77 5.38 -21.34 5.66
C ASP A 77 6.00 -20.43 4.59
N GLY A 78 6.01 -19.10 4.81
CA GLY A 78 6.51 -18.12 3.86
C GLY A 78 5.66 -18.00 2.59
N LYS A 79 4.35 -18.16 2.72
CA LYS A 79 3.37 -18.09 1.63
C LYS A 79 3.39 -16.72 0.96
N PHE A 80 3.36 -15.65 1.75
CA PHE A 80 3.35 -14.27 1.23
C PHE A 80 4.75 -13.74 1.00
N LEU A 81 5.74 -14.21 1.78
CA LEU A 81 7.13 -13.82 1.63
C LEU A 81 8.05 -14.97 2.07
N SER A 82 8.71 -15.59 1.11
CA SER A 82 9.69 -16.64 1.40
C SER A 82 10.68 -16.21 2.49
N LYS A 83 11.06 -17.12 3.39
CA LYS A 83 11.95 -16.80 4.52
C LYS A 83 13.34 -16.35 4.06
N THR A 84 13.86 -16.93 3.00
CA THR A 84 15.22 -16.67 2.48
C THR A 84 15.29 -16.80 0.96
N GLY A 85 16.46 -16.57 0.38
CA GLY A 85 16.77 -16.91 -0.99
C GLY A 85 16.42 -15.85 -2.04
N SER A 86 16.52 -16.24 -3.30
CA SER A 86 16.29 -15.34 -4.45
C SER A 86 14.82 -14.95 -4.58
N GLY A 87 13.87 -15.87 -4.33
CA GLY A 87 12.44 -15.59 -4.38
C GLY A 87 12.06 -14.44 -3.43
N ARG A 88 12.58 -14.47 -2.18
CA ARG A 88 12.38 -13.37 -1.22
C ARG A 88 12.86 -12.02 -1.80
N ARG A 89 14.08 -11.99 -2.36
CA ARG A 89 14.64 -10.75 -2.91
C ARG A 89 13.84 -10.19 -4.07
N LEU A 90 13.32 -11.06 -4.95
CA LEU A 90 12.50 -10.67 -6.09
C LEU A 90 11.16 -10.07 -5.61
N VAL A 91 10.48 -10.71 -4.66
CA VAL A 91 9.25 -10.18 -4.05
C VAL A 91 9.52 -8.83 -3.38
N LEU A 92 10.57 -8.73 -2.56
CA LEU A 92 10.90 -7.47 -1.86
C LEU A 92 11.29 -6.34 -2.82
N ARG A 93 11.90 -6.64 -3.99
CA ARG A 93 12.15 -5.63 -5.02
C ARG A 93 10.85 -5.04 -5.55
N SER A 94 9.87 -5.87 -5.88
CA SER A 94 8.55 -5.39 -6.34
C SER A 94 7.80 -4.64 -5.23
N VAL A 95 7.88 -5.11 -3.98
CA VAL A 95 7.35 -4.40 -2.80
C VAL A 95 7.97 -3.00 -2.68
N ALA A 96 9.29 -2.88 -2.84
CA ALA A 96 9.98 -1.59 -2.73
C ALA A 96 9.54 -0.61 -3.83
N ILE A 97 9.34 -1.08 -5.07
CA ILE A 97 8.85 -0.26 -6.18
C ILE A 97 7.41 0.20 -5.90
N ALA A 98 6.50 -0.72 -5.57
CA ALA A 98 5.11 -0.39 -5.25
C ALA A 98 5.00 0.55 -4.05
N HIS A 99 5.82 0.34 -3.01
CA HIS A 99 5.90 1.23 -1.86
C HIS A 99 6.37 2.64 -2.26
N GLY A 100 7.37 2.73 -3.12
CA GLY A 100 7.82 4.00 -3.69
C GLY A 100 6.72 4.73 -4.48
N VAL A 101 5.95 4.00 -5.28
CA VAL A 101 4.76 4.55 -5.98
C VAL A 101 3.76 5.14 -4.98
N MET A 102 3.44 4.42 -3.89
CA MET A 102 2.56 4.94 -2.83
C MET A 102 3.12 6.20 -2.17
N GLU A 103 4.41 6.23 -1.85
CA GLU A 103 5.04 7.42 -1.26
C GLU A 103 4.95 8.64 -2.17
N LYS A 104 5.28 8.48 -3.46
CA LYS A 104 5.21 9.58 -4.42
C LYS A 104 3.77 10.01 -4.69
N GLY A 105 2.84 9.07 -4.72
CA GLY A 105 1.40 9.35 -4.81
C GLY A 105 0.89 10.17 -3.63
N VAL A 106 1.21 9.77 -2.40
CA VAL A 106 0.82 10.53 -1.20
C VAL A 106 1.49 11.90 -1.16
N ALA A 107 2.78 11.99 -1.49
CA ALA A 107 3.50 13.27 -1.55
C ALA A 107 2.87 14.22 -2.59
N SER A 108 2.52 13.71 -3.78
CA SER A 108 1.85 14.48 -4.82
C SER A 108 0.44 14.94 -4.40
N SER A 109 -0.31 14.07 -3.69
CA SER A 109 -1.61 14.44 -3.11
C SER A 109 -1.46 15.56 -2.08
N TYR A 110 -0.47 15.49 -1.20
CA TYR A 110 -0.24 16.50 -0.17
C TYR A 110 0.23 17.83 -0.76
N GLU A 111 1.05 17.81 -1.79
CA GLU A 111 1.47 19.03 -2.51
C GLU A 111 0.23 19.79 -3.05
N LYS A 112 -0.76 19.05 -3.58
CA LYS A 112 -1.99 19.64 -4.14
C LYS A 112 -3.02 20.05 -3.08
N THR A 113 -3.10 19.34 -1.95
CA THR A 113 -4.23 19.50 -1.02
C THR A 113 -3.86 20.20 0.29
N ARG A 114 -2.57 20.26 0.64
CA ARG A 114 -2.09 20.84 1.90
C ARG A 114 -1.27 22.12 1.71
N ARG A 115 -1.08 22.56 0.47
CA ARG A 115 -0.47 23.85 0.17
C ARG A 115 -1.51 24.86 -0.31
N ALA A 116 -1.25 26.11 -0.05
CA ALA A 116 -1.99 27.20 -0.69
C ALA A 116 -1.71 27.15 -2.22
N PRO A 117 -2.72 27.37 -3.06
CA PRO A 117 -2.59 27.17 -4.52
C PRO A 117 -1.37 27.88 -5.14
N GLU A 118 -1.07 29.09 -4.71
CA GLU A 118 0.05 29.91 -5.19
C GLU A 118 1.44 29.39 -4.75
N LYS A 119 1.47 28.40 -3.86
CA LYS A 119 2.71 27.77 -3.36
C LYS A 119 2.93 26.34 -3.89
N ILE A 120 2.02 25.87 -4.72
CA ILE A 120 2.16 24.57 -5.37
C ILE A 120 3.30 24.62 -6.38
N SER A 121 4.23 23.68 -6.30
CA SER A 121 5.33 23.56 -7.25
C SER A 121 4.97 22.59 -8.36
N GLU A 122 4.67 23.10 -9.55
CA GLU A 122 4.38 22.27 -10.73
C GLU A 122 5.60 21.43 -11.16
N GLU A 123 6.81 21.96 -10.99
CA GLU A 123 8.05 21.23 -11.27
C GLU A 123 8.18 20.02 -10.34
N TRP A 124 7.92 20.21 -9.03
CA TRP A 124 7.95 19.14 -8.05
C TRP A 124 6.86 18.10 -8.30
N LEU A 125 5.65 18.53 -8.61
CA LEU A 125 4.56 17.62 -9.00
C LEU A 125 4.93 16.79 -10.22
N SER A 126 5.46 17.42 -11.26
CA SER A 126 5.91 16.72 -12.48
C SER A 126 7.01 15.69 -12.18
N TYR A 127 7.93 16.02 -11.25
CA TYR A 127 8.96 15.09 -10.80
C TYR A 127 8.37 13.88 -10.07
N LEU A 128 7.45 14.08 -9.13
CA LEU A 128 6.77 13.00 -8.41
C LEU A 128 5.93 12.12 -9.35
N GLN A 129 5.18 12.74 -10.25
CA GLN A 129 4.35 12.05 -11.24
C GLN A 129 5.18 11.14 -12.16
N ARG A 130 6.32 11.61 -12.62
CA ARG A 130 7.26 10.83 -13.42
C ARG A 130 7.76 9.60 -12.67
N GLN A 131 8.07 9.72 -11.37
CA GLN A 131 8.48 8.58 -10.55
C GLN A 131 7.35 7.56 -10.35
N ILE A 132 6.08 8.03 -10.24
CA ILE A 132 4.91 7.15 -10.18
C ILE A 132 4.81 6.35 -11.47
N ILE A 133 4.85 7.01 -12.63
CA ILE A 133 4.75 6.35 -13.94
C ILE A 133 5.85 5.31 -14.11
N TRP A 134 7.12 5.67 -13.88
CA TRP A 134 8.24 4.73 -14.01
C TRP A 134 8.11 3.51 -13.07
N GLY A 135 7.60 3.73 -11.85
CA GLY A 135 7.33 2.64 -10.92
C GLY A 135 6.22 1.71 -11.43
N LEU A 136 5.14 2.27 -11.98
CA LEU A 136 4.05 1.50 -12.58
C LEU A 136 4.49 0.76 -13.84
N GLU A 137 5.27 1.38 -14.74
CA GLU A 137 5.84 0.74 -15.93
C GLU A 137 6.70 -0.49 -15.58
N GLU A 138 7.52 -0.40 -14.54
CA GLU A 138 8.34 -1.54 -14.10
C GLU A 138 7.49 -2.67 -13.51
N LEU A 139 6.43 -2.33 -12.77
CA LEU A 139 5.49 -3.31 -12.23
C LEU A 139 4.64 -3.94 -13.34
N GLU A 140 4.19 -3.15 -14.32
CA GLU A 140 3.47 -3.64 -15.52
C GLU A 140 4.30 -4.65 -16.28
N ARG A 141 5.54 -4.28 -16.63
CA ARG A 141 6.48 -5.18 -17.31
C ARG A 141 6.70 -6.48 -16.53
N LYS A 142 6.66 -6.43 -15.20
CA LYS A 142 6.74 -7.62 -14.36
C LYS A 142 5.46 -8.44 -14.40
N ALA A 143 4.30 -7.79 -14.42
CA ALA A 143 2.99 -8.42 -14.51
C ALA A 143 2.80 -9.15 -15.85
N GLU A 144 3.18 -8.51 -16.95
CA GLU A 144 3.15 -9.09 -18.32
C GLU A 144 3.95 -10.40 -18.44
N GLN A 145 5.03 -10.55 -17.65
CA GLN A 145 5.88 -11.75 -17.62
C GLN A 145 5.33 -12.86 -16.73
N SER A 146 4.17 -12.67 -16.12
CA SER A 146 3.62 -13.54 -15.10
C SER A 146 2.23 -14.06 -15.52
N ASN A 147 1.90 -15.29 -15.11
CA ASN A 147 0.64 -15.90 -15.53
C ASN A 147 -0.56 -15.43 -14.70
N LYS A 148 -0.37 -15.19 -13.41
CA LYS A 148 -1.49 -14.89 -12.49
C LYS A 148 -1.17 -13.74 -11.52
N TRP A 149 -0.07 -13.83 -10.81
CA TRP A 149 0.40 -12.85 -9.84
C TRP A 149 1.83 -12.44 -10.19
N LEU A 150 2.32 -11.33 -9.69
CA LEU A 150 3.64 -10.79 -10.04
C LEU A 150 4.80 -11.79 -9.95
N HIS A 151 4.68 -12.80 -9.09
CA HIS A 151 5.74 -13.78 -8.86
C HIS A 151 5.25 -15.23 -9.00
N GLY A 152 4.33 -15.50 -9.93
CA GLY A 152 3.84 -16.84 -10.25
C GLY A 152 2.36 -17.02 -9.94
N ASP A 153 1.98 -18.23 -9.50
CA ASP A 153 0.56 -18.59 -9.34
C ASP A 153 0.01 -18.30 -7.95
N THR A 154 0.86 -17.96 -7.00
CA THR A 154 0.49 -17.65 -5.60
C THR A 154 0.60 -16.16 -5.32
N LEU A 155 -0.44 -15.59 -4.72
CA LEU A 155 -0.46 -14.21 -4.26
C LEU A 155 0.63 -14.00 -3.19
N THR A 156 1.45 -12.98 -3.38
CA THR A 156 2.57 -12.62 -2.50
C THR A 156 2.41 -11.22 -1.92
N LEU A 157 3.32 -10.82 -1.03
CA LEU A 157 3.38 -9.46 -0.50
C LEU A 157 3.57 -8.41 -1.61
N ALA A 158 4.20 -8.78 -2.74
CA ALA A 158 4.35 -7.90 -3.90
C ALA A 158 2.98 -7.52 -4.49
N ASP A 159 2.11 -8.52 -4.67
CA ASP A 159 0.77 -8.31 -5.21
C ASP A 159 -0.07 -7.45 -4.27
N ILE A 160 -0.06 -7.77 -2.97
CA ILE A 160 -0.79 -7.00 -1.95
C ILE A 160 -0.39 -5.52 -2.00
N THR A 161 0.92 -5.25 -2.06
CA THR A 161 1.43 -3.88 -2.07
C THR A 161 1.11 -3.18 -3.39
N THR A 162 1.23 -3.90 -4.52
CA THR A 162 0.97 -3.35 -5.86
C THR A 162 -0.50 -3.02 -6.07
N ILE A 163 -1.43 -3.89 -5.66
CA ILE A 163 -2.88 -3.62 -5.73
C ILE A 163 -3.21 -2.35 -4.94
N CYS A 164 -2.72 -2.24 -3.71
CA CYS A 164 -2.97 -1.05 -2.89
C CYS A 164 -2.36 0.22 -3.49
N ALA A 165 -1.19 0.13 -4.13
CA ALA A 165 -0.54 1.24 -4.80
C ALA A 165 -1.31 1.67 -6.05
N PHE A 166 -1.63 0.71 -6.93
CA PHE A 166 -2.31 0.95 -8.19
C PHE A 166 -3.71 1.54 -7.98
N ASP A 167 -4.49 0.94 -7.10
CA ASP A 167 -5.82 1.44 -6.75
C ASP A 167 -5.77 2.86 -6.16
N TYR A 168 -4.78 3.14 -5.30
CA TYR A 168 -4.59 4.47 -4.74
C TYR A 168 -4.32 5.51 -5.82
N ILE A 169 -3.44 5.20 -6.77
CA ILE A 169 -3.13 6.12 -7.88
C ILE A 169 -4.36 6.33 -8.76
N ASN A 170 -5.10 5.29 -9.10
CA ASN A 170 -6.32 5.40 -9.89
C ASN A 170 -7.41 6.27 -9.23
N ILE A 171 -7.53 6.19 -7.90
CA ILE A 171 -8.53 6.97 -7.15
C ILE A 171 -8.09 8.42 -6.95
N ARG A 172 -6.82 8.67 -6.62
CA ARG A 172 -6.35 9.99 -6.15
C ARG A 172 -5.65 10.81 -7.23
N HIS A 173 -5.24 10.17 -8.32
CA HIS A 173 -4.50 10.80 -9.41
C HIS A 173 -5.17 10.55 -10.76
N GLN A 174 -6.52 10.68 -10.81
CA GLN A 174 -7.28 10.53 -12.04
C GLN A 174 -6.72 11.43 -13.14
N GLY A 175 -6.55 10.87 -14.34
CA GLY A 175 -5.97 11.58 -15.48
C GLY A 175 -4.44 11.70 -15.48
N LEU A 176 -3.73 11.08 -14.54
CA LEU A 176 -2.27 11.05 -14.54
C LEU A 176 -1.72 10.25 -15.73
N PHE A 177 -2.42 9.22 -16.16
CA PHE A 177 -2.09 8.38 -17.32
C PHE A 177 -3.37 7.89 -18.02
N ASP A 178 -3.22 7.40 -19.24
CA ASP A 178 -4.30 6.71 -19.95
C ASP A 178 -4.65 5.41 -19.19
N PRO A 179 -5.92 5.14 -18.89
CA PRO A 179 -6.33 3.90 -18.21
C PRO A 179 -5.84 2.61 -18.88
N ASN A 180 -5.58 2.65 -20.21
CA ASN A 180 -5.10 1.51 -20.95
C ASN A 180 -3.57 1.32 -20.91
N MET A 181 -2.83 2.17 -20.23
CA MET A 181 -1.35 2.05 -20.14
C MET A 181 -0.87 0.84 -19.34
N PHE A 182 -1.68 0.35 -18.40
CA PHE A 182 -1.28 -0.68 -17.45
C PHE A 182 -2.31 -1.83 -17.37
N PRO A 183 -2.57 -2.54 -18.49
CA PRO A 183 -3.61 -3.57 -18.55
C PRO A 183 -3.32 -4.78 -17.65
N ALA A 184 -2.05 -5.19 -17.52
CA ALA A 184 -1.69 -6.32 -16.67
C ALA A 184 -1.80 -5.98 -15.17
N LEU A 185 -1.49 -4.75 -14.77
CA LEU A 185 -1.75 -4.27 -13.41
C LEU A 185 -3.24 -4.13 -13.13
N GLN A 186 -4.03 -3.71 -14.12
CA GLN A 186 -5.49 -3.67 -13.99
C GLN A 186 -6.05 -5.07 -13.74
N ASP A 187 -5.63 -6.08 -14.51
CA ASP A 187 -6.04 -7.47 -14.33
C ASP A 187 -5.66 -8.02 -12.93
N ILE A 188 -4.47 -7.70 -12.43
CA ILE A 188 -4.04 -8.07 -11.08
C ILE A 188 -4.89 -7.36 -10.02
N SER A 189 -5.16 -6.08 -10.20
CA SER A 189 -6.02 -5.31 -9.28
C SER A 189 -7.44 -5.84 -9.26
N ASP A 190 -8.04 -6.09 -10.42
CA ASP A 190 -9.41 -6.61 -10.53
C ASP A 190 -9.52 -7.97 -9.85
N ARG A 191 -8.62 -8.90 -10.15
CA ARG A 191 -8.55 -10.22 -9.52
C ARG A 191 -8.33 -10.14 -8.01
N GLY A 192 -7.47 -9.22 -7.56
CA GLY A 192 -7.25 -8.98 -6.14
C GLY A 192 -8.51 -8.46 -5.45
N ASN A 193 -9.21 -7.52 -6.06
CA ASN A 193 -10.42 -6.91 -5.53
C ASN A 193 -11.65 -7.87 -5.50
N GLU A 194 -11.59 -9.03 -6.15
CA GLU A 194 -12.57 -10.12 -5.96
C GLU A 194 -12.38 -10.86 -4.62
N LEU A 195 -11.18 -10.81 -4.03
CA LEU A 195 -10.92 -11.41 -2.73
C LEU A 195 -11.52 -10.54 -1.61
N SER A 196 -12.15 -11.17 -0.61
CA SER A 196 -12.75 -10.49 0.55
C SER A 196 -11.77 -9.58 1.26
N ALA A 197 -10.51 -9.98 1.36
CA ALA A 197 -9.44 -9.20 1.99
C ALA A 197 -9.25 -7.81 1.37
N PHE A 198 -9.47 -7.65 0.07
CA PHE A 198 -9.36 -6.36 -0.62
C PHE A 198 -10.71 -5.67 -0.79
N SER A 199 -11.80 -6.43 -1.05
CA SER A 199 -13.13 -5.83 -1.21
C SER A 199 -13.65 -5.21 0.08
N GLU A 200 -13.35 -5.79 1.24
CA GLU A 200 -13.71 -5.25 2.55
C GLU A 200 -12.76 -4.15 3.06
N THR A 201 -11.61 -4.00 2.43
CA THR A 201 -10.65 -2.92 2.73
C THR A 201 -10.62 -1.84 1.65
N LYS A 202 -11.63 -1.78 0.77
CA LYS A 202 -11.71 -0.74 -0.26
C LYS A 202 -11.58 0.64 0.34
N PRO A 203 -10.87 1.57 -0.34
CA PRO A 203 -10.82 2.96 0.08
C PRO A 203 -12.23 3.54 0.10
N SER A 204 -12.68 4.01 1.26
CA SER A 204 -13.87 4.87 1.36
C SER A 204 -13.44 6.34 1.24
N PRO A 205 -14.23 7.18 0.59
CA PRO A 205 -13.97 8.62 0.46
C PRO A 205 -13.73 9.32 1.79
#